data_059d476a19eefb91784bf20f6f7e2d1d
#
_entry.id   059d476a19eefb91784bf20f6f7e2d1d
#
_cell.length_a   1.000
_cell.length_b   1.000
_cell.length_c   1.000
_cell.angle_alpha   90.00
_cell.angle_beta   90.00
_cell.angle_gamma   90.00
#
_symmetry.space_group_name_H-M   'P 1'
#
loop_
_entity.id
_entity.type
_entity.pdbx_description
1 polymer ?
#
loop_
_entity_poly.entity_id
_entity_poly.type
_entity_poly.pdbx_seq_one_letter_code
_entity_poly.pdbx_strand_id
1 'polypeptide(L)'
;MEYSNWYALSINMNKERSCKEQLLARRALFKDTNLLDVEYLQRKELVIDKGGRRKVKNKLLMSGYLLVRVKPEMIETEEGKMIKCFPGDTFNLILGTPGIKFFVNCDQDKPIAFRPSEIKKLFDMCDEAHLEVKQNVGFDYVEGDILDVVSGPFAGQECEVISIQGNKILGQLDMFGRIIPAEFTKEQVYKK
;
A
#
# COMPACT_ATOMS: atom_id res chain seq x y z
N MET A 1 -12.37 0.99 12.29
CA MET A 1 -11.40 1.94 11.69
C MET A 1 -12.16 2.85 10.73
N GLU A 2 -11.85 4.14 10.69
CA GLU A 2 -12.48 5.08 9.76
C GLU A 2 -11.69 5.08 8.45
N TYR A 3 -12.35 4.82 7.31
CA TYR A 3 -11.73 4.66 5.99
C TYR A 3 -11.75 5.92 5.13
N SER A 4 -12.31 7.03 5.63
CA SER A 4 -12.36 8.31 4.91
C SER A 4 -11.08 9.12 5.06
N ASN A 5 -10.79 9.96 4.08
CA ASN A 5 -9.69 10.94 4.06
C ASN A 5 -8.28 10.30 4.17
N TRP A 6 -8.09 9.17 3.55
CA TRP A 6 -6.79 8.52 3.39
C TRP A 6 -6.13 8.92 2.08
N TYR A 7 -4.82 9.14 2.14
CA TYR A 7 -3.96 9.54 1.03
C TYR A 7 -2.75 8.62 1.01
N ALA A 8 -2.22 8.32 -0.19
CA ALA A 8 -1.00 7.55 -0.32
C ALA A 8 0.20 8.44 -0.63
N LEU A 9 1.31 8.11 -0.01
CA LEU A 9 2.61 8.74 -0.21
C LEU A 9 3.55 7.75 -0.89
N SER A 10 4.30 8.22 -1.86
CA SER A 10 5.48 7.54 -2.35
C SER A 10 6.66 7.90 -1.46
N ILE A 11 7.40 6.88 -1.01
CA ILE A 11 8.54 7.04 -0.11
C ILE A 11 9.76 6.27 -0.64
N ASN A 12 10.90 6.44 -0.01
CA ASN A 12 12.07 5.60 -0.29
C ASN A 12 11.79 4.15 0.17
N MET A 13 12.11 3.17 -0.69
CA MET A 13 11.92 1.75 -0.38
C MET A 13 12.62 1.35 0.91
N ASN A 14 12.02 0.44 1.68
CA ASN A 14 12.48 -0.05 2.97
C ASN A 14 12.62 1.04 4.06
N LYS A 15 11.95 2.19 3.89
CA LYS A 15 11.91 3.29 4.88
C LYS A 15 10.51 3.49 5.50
N GLU A 16 9.58 2.59 5.26
CA GLU A 16 8.18 2.69 5.67
C GLU A 16 8.04 2.93 7.17
N ARG A 17 8.72 2.10 7.97
CA ARG A 17 8.73 2.24 9.43
C ARG A 17 9.36 3.55 9.88
N SER A 18 10.52 3.89 9.33
CA SER A 18 11.25 5.12 9.68
C SER A 18 10.44 6.37 9.32
N CYS A 19 9.82 6.41 8.12
CA CYS A 19 8.97 7.53 7.70
C CYS A 19 7.73 7.66 8.60
N LYS A 20 7.08 6.54 8.96
CA LYS A 20 5.96 6.53 9.92
C LYS A 20 6.38 7.12 11.26
N GLU A 21 7.48 6.64 11.85
CA GLU A 21 7.99 7.11 13.15
C GLU A 21 8.33 8.61 13.10
N GLN A 22 8.98 9.08 12.04
CA GLN A 22 9.30 10.49 11.85
C GLN A 22 8.05 11.37 11.70
N LEU A 23 7.06 10.95 10.91
CA LEU A 23 5.79 11.67 10.77
C LEU A 23 5.05 11.79 12.11
N LEU A 24 4.99 10.70 12.87
CA LEU A 24 4.34 10.70 14.18
C LEU A 24 5.09 11.58 15.19
N ALA A 25 6.42 11.56 15.17
CA ALA A 25 7.24 12.45 16.00
C ALA A 25 7.01 13.93 15.63
N ARG A 26 7.00 14.26 14.35
CA ARG A 26 6.71 15.63 13.89
C ARG A 26 5.29 16.06 14.25
N ARG A 27 4.29 15.18 14.10
CA ARG A 27 2.92 15.45 14.55
C ARG A 27 2.87 15.82 16.02
N ALA A 28 3.64 15.15 16.88
CA ALA A 28 3.67 15.44 18.31
C ALA A 28 4.29 16.82 18.66
N LEU A 29 5.20 17.30 17.81
CA LEU A 29 5.83 18.62 17.97
C LEU A 29 4.92 19.78 17.51
N PHE A 30 4.07 19.55 16.53
CA PHE A 30 3.18 20.56 15.96
C PHE A 30 1.75 20.32 16.45
N LYS A 31 1.29 21.10 17.43
CA LYS A 31 0.01 20.89 18.13
C LYS A 31 -1.25 20.96 17.25
N ASP A 32 -1.19 21.63 16.10
CA ASP A 32 -2.35 21.91 15.25
C ASP A 32 -2.31 21.18 13.91
N THR A 33 -1.68 20.01 13.85
CA THR A 33 -1.68 19.26 12.60
C THR A 33 -2.99 18.51 12.39
N ASN A 34 -3.49 18.56 11.16
CA ASN A 34 -4.64 17.76 10.74
C ASN A 34 -4.27 16.30 10.40
N LEU A 35 -3.03 15.86 10.65
CA LEU A 35 -2.59 14.49 10.46
C LEU A 35 -3.15 13.59 11.57
N LEU A 36 -4.06 12.68 11.21
CA LEU A 36 -4.75 11.80 12.16
C LEU A 36 -4.01 10.47 12.37
N ASP A 37 -3.69 9.79 11.26
CA ASP A 37 -3.07 8.47 11.30
C ASP A 37 -2.00 8.33 10.20
N VAL A 38 -1.06 7.42 10.45
CA VAL A 38 0.00 7.05 9.51
C VAL A 38 0.16 5.54 9.53
N GLU A 39 -0.05 4.87 8.39
CA GLU A 39 0.07 3.42 8.29
C GLU A 39 0.87 3.01 7.06
N TYR A 40 1.61 1.90 7.18
CA TYR A 40 2.15 1.16 6.06
C TYR A 40 1.54 -0.24 6.04
N LEU A 41 1.26 -0.72 4.85
CA LEU A 41 0.51 -1.95 4.65
C LEU A 41 1.43 -3.16 4.83
N GLN A 42 1.14 -3.96 5.83
CA GLN A 42 1.85 -5.20 6.11
C GLN A 42 0.86 -6.31 6.43
N ARG A 43 1.16 -7.51 5.98
CA ARG A 43 0.38 -8.71 6.30
C ARG A 43 1.20 -9.65 7.17
N LYS A 44 0.52 -10.50 7.90
CA LYS A 44 1.12 -11.60 8.68
C LYS A 44 1.25 -12.82 7.77
N GLU A 45 2.48 -13.29 7.57
CA GLU A 45 2.74 -14.56 6.89
C GLU A 45 3.20 -15.61 7.87
N LEU A 46 2.66 -16.82 7.74
CA LEU A 46 3.14 -17.98 8.46
C LEU A 46 4.32 -18.59 7.68
N VAL A 47 5.50 -18.52 8.25
CA VAL A 47 6.70 -19.06 7.64
C VAL A 47 7.14 -20.30 8.43
N ILE A 48 7.39 -21.40 7.74
CA ILE A 48 7.99 -22.60 8.34
C ILE A 48 9.51 -22.47 8.20
N ASP A 49 10.23 -22.47 9.33
CA ASP A 49 11.70 -22.43 9.31
C ASP A 49 12.28 -23.80 8.86
N LYS A 50 13.61 -23.82 8.64
CA LYS A 50 14.31 -25.06 8.19
C LYS A 50 14.19 -26.23 9.20
N GLY A 51 13.76 -25.98 10.41
CA GLY A 51 13.49 -26.98 11.45
C GLY A 51 12.02 -27.35 11.62
N GLY A 52 11.13 -26.94 10.68
CA GLY A 52 9.71 -27.23 10.72
C GLY A 52 8.89 -26.40 11.71
N ARG A 53 9.50 -25.42 12.36
CA ARG A 53 8.82 -24.54 13.33
C ARG A 53 8.06 -23.45 12.62
N ARG A 54 6.80 -23.24 13.02
CA ARG A 54 5.95 -22.18 12.50
C ARG A 54 6.32 -20.83 13.15
N LYS A 55 6.62 -19.81 12.33
CA LYS A 55 6.86 -18.43 12.77
C LYS A 55 5.98 -17.48 12.00
N VAL A 56 5.39 -16.51 12.69
CA VAL A 56 4.67 -15.41 12.04
C VAL A 56 5.67 -14.30 11.72
N LYS A 57 5.73 -13.91 10.45
CA LYS A 57 6.52 -12.76 9.99
C LYS A 57 5.57 -11.72 9.39
N ASN A 58 5.88 -10.44 9.66
CA ASN A 58 5.22 -9.35 8.97
C ASN A 58 5.93 -9.09 7.64
N LYS A 59 5.21 -9.12 6.54
CA LYS A 59 5.69 -8.80 5.19
C LYS A 59 4.97 -7.56 4.70
N LEU A 60 5.70 -6.64 4.08
CA LEU A 60 5.11 -5.48 3.44
C LEU A 60 4.22 -5.94 2.27
N LEU A 61 3.00 -5.45 2.23
CA LEU A 61 2.08 -5.65 1.11
C LEU A 61 2.50 -4.76 -0.07
N MET A 62 2.90 -3.52 0.24
CA MET A 62 3.32 -2.52 -0.74
C MET A 62 4.57 -1.80 -0.23
N SER A 63 5.74 -2.15 -0.81
CA SER A 63 6.99 -1.46 -0.48
C SER A 63 7.08 -0.11 -1.19
N GLY A 64 7.62 0.90 -0.49
CA GLY A 64 7.76 2.26 -1.01
C GLY A 64 6.50 3.12 -0.89
N TYR A 65 5.50 2.65 -0.14
CA TYR A 65 4.25 3.37 0.07
C TYR A 65 3.92 3.52 1.55
N LEU A 66 3.30 4.67 1.88
CA LEU A 66 2.78 4.99 3.20
C LEU A 66 1.39 5.59 3.05
N LEU A 67 0.46 5.19 3.89
CA LEU A 67 -0.87 5.78 3.95
C LEU A 67 -0.94 6.78 5.09
N VAL A 68 -1.54 7.94 4.84
CA VAL A 68 -1.80 8.97 5.84
C VAL A 68 -3.27 9.33 5.85
N ARG A 69 -3.85 9.45 7.03
CA ARG A 69 -5.22 9.96 7.21
C ARG A 69 -5.14 11.40 7.69
N VAL A 70 -5.79 12.29 6.95
CA VAL A 70 -5.73 13.74 7.22
C VAL A 70 -7.14 14.29 7.34
N LYS A 71 -7.39 15.07 8.39
CA LYS A 71 -8.64 15.81 8.55
C LYS A 71 -8.66 16.98 7.56
N PRO A 72 -9.63 17.03 6.63
CA PRO A 72 -9.71 18.14 5.68
C PRO A 72 -10.14 19.43 6.38
N GLU A 73 -9.72 20.55 5.83
CA GLU A 73 -10.23 21.87 6.19
C GLU A 73 -11.41 22.25 5.32
N MET A 74 -12.32 23.06 5.89
CA MET A 74 -13.43 23.64 5.16
C MET A 74 -13.06 25.08 4.82
N ILE A 75 -13.02 25.40 3.54
CA ILE A 75 -12.68 26.74 3.05
C ILE A 75 -13.90 27.28 2.30
N GLU A 76 -14.27 28.53 2.58
CA GLU A 76 -15.30 29.24 1.83
C GLU A 76 -14.68 29.83 0.55
N THR A 77 -15.28 29.53 -0.59
CA THR A 77 -14.87 30.11 -1.88
C THR A 77 -15.41 31.54 -2.02
N GLU A 78 -14.89 32.29 -2.98
CA GLU A 78 -15.37 33.62 -3.33
C GLU A 78 -16.88 33.66 -3.68
N GLU A 79 -17.42 32.51 -4.09
CA GLU A 79 -18.85 32.32 -4.39
C GLU A 79 -19.69 31.98 -3.13
N GLY A 80 -19.10 31.98 -1.92
CA GLY A 80 -19.75 31.62 -0.65
C GLY A 80 -20.00 30.11 -0.46
N LYS A 81 -19.34 29.27 -1.25
CA LYS A 81 -19.49 27.81 -1.19
C LYS A 81 -18.40 27.18 -0.33
N MET A 82 -18.80 26.36 0.63
CA MET A 82 -17.87 25.60 1.46
C MET A 82 -17.31 24.40 0.68
N ILE A 83 -15.99 24.34 0.54
CA ILE A 83 -15.28 23.21 -0.08
C ILE A 83 -14.32 22.56 0.90
N LYS A 84 -14.12 21.24 0.72
CA LYS A 84 -13.10 20.50 1.47
C LYS A 84 -11.75 20.65 0.79
N CYS A 85 -10.75 21.07 1.53
CA CYS A 85 -9.38 21.21 1.06
C CYS A 85 -8.41 20.40 1.93
N PHE A 86 -7.31 19.99 1.32
CA PHE A 86 -6.18 19.43 2.06
C PHE A 86 -5.45 20.56 2.78
N PRO A 87 -5.17 20.42 4.10
CA PRO A 87 -4.53 21.48 4.89
C PRO A 87 -3.09 21.75 4.44
N GLY A 88 -2.77 23.02 4.14
CA GLY A 88 -1.45 23.42 3.64
C GLY A 88 -0.31 23.13 4.61
N ASP A 89 -0.51 23.39 5.90
CA ASP A 89 0.50 23.14 6.93
C ASP A 89 0.79 21.64 7.07
N THR A 90 -0.25 20.81 7.00
CA THR A 90 -0.10 19.35 7.02
C THR A 90 0.59 18.84 5.75
N PHE A 91 0.32 19.43 4.59
CA PHE A 91 1.00 19.13 3.34
C PHE A 91 2.51 19.38 3.46
N ASN A 92 2.89 20.57 3.93
CA ASN A 92 4.29 20.94 4.13
C ASN A 92 4.99 20.08 5.19
N LEU A 93 4.30 19.75 6.27
CA LEU A 93 4.81 18.84 7.29
C LEU A 93 5.12 17.46 6.73
N ILE A 94 4.23 16.91 5.92
CA ILE A 94 4.38 15.59 5.29
C ILE A 94 5.55 15.60 4.31
N LEU A 95 5.53 16.48 3.31
CA LEU A 95 6.57 16.53 2.28
C LEU A 95 7.93 16.97 2.81
N GLY A 96 7.98 17.76 3.87
CA GLY A 96 9.22 18.11 4.57
C GLY A 96 9.80 16.97 5.42
N THR A 97 9.18 15.79 5.45
CA THR A 97 9.70 14.64 6.22
C THR A 97 10.68 13.83 5.36
N PRO A 98 11.93 13.59 5.86
CA PRO A 98 12.93 12.86 5.10
C PRO A 98 12.46 11.46 4.68
N GLY A 99 12.69 11.14 3.40
CA GLY A 99 12.31 9.85 2.82
C GLY A 99 10.94 9.83 2.15
N ILE A 100 10.12 10.85 2.35
CA ILE A 100 8.86 11.06 1.61
C ILE A 100 9.15 11.81 0.32
N LYS A 101 8.55 11.37 -0.79
CA LYS A 101 8.78 11.93 -2.12
C LYS A 101 7.62 12.81 -2.58
N PHE A 102 6.43 12.21 -2.69
CA PHE A 102 5.25 12.91 -3.19
C PHE A 102 3.96 12.16 -2.81
N PHE A 103 2.82 12.82 -2.94
CA PHE A 103 1.50 12.19 -2.89
C PHE A 103 1.23 11.44 -4.21
N VAL A 104 0.75 10.20 -4.10
CA VAL A 104 0.55 9.31 -5.24
C VAL A 104 -0.58 9.77 -6.15
N ASN A 105 -1.68 10.24 -5.57
CA ASN A 105 -2.86 10.68 -6.29
C ASN A 105 -3.06 12.18 -6.07
N CYS A 106 -2.88 12.96 -7.14
CA CYS A 106 -3.01 14.42 -7.12
C CYS A 106 -3.80 14.90 -8.35
N ASP A 107 -4.56 15.97 -8.16
CA ASP A 107 -5.12 16.78 -9.23
C ASP A 107 -4.58 18.21 -9.09
N GLN A 108 -3.89 18.72 -10.11
CA GLN A 108 -3.25 20.04 -10.10
C GLN A 108 -2.45 20.30 -8.80
N ASP A 109 -1.57 19.35 -8.43
CA ASP A 109 -0.77 19.37 -7.20
C ASP A 109 -1.55 19.29 -5.88
N LYS A 110 -2.86 19.10 -5.92
CA LYS A 110 -3.69 18.90 -4.73
C LYS A 110 -3.89 17.39 -4.48
N PRO A 111 -3.53 16.90 -3.28
CA PRO A 111 -3.74 15.50 -2.95
C PRO A 111 -5.22 15.12 -2.99
N ILE A 112 -5.53 14.00 -3.65
CA ILE A 112 -6.87 13.42 -3.70
C ILE A 112 -6.93 12.22 -2.76
N ALA A 113 -7.96 12.20 -1.89
CA ALA A 113 -8.22 11.08 -1.01
C ALA A 113 -8.71 9.87 -1.81
N PHE A 114 -8.27 8.69 -1.41
CA PHE A 114 -8.82 7.44 -1.91
C PHE A 114 -10.28 7.23 -1.47
N ARG A 115 -11.02 6.46 -2.24
CA ARG A 115 -12.38 6.08 -1.86
C ARG A 115 -12.34 5.17 -0.62
N PRO A 116 -13.29 5.31 0.31
CA PRO A 116 -13.32 4.47 1.52
C PRO A 116 -13.35 2.96 1.21
N SER A 117 -13.97 2.55 0.10
CA SER A 117 -14.01 1.15 -0.34
C SER A 117 -12.63 0.62 -0.77
N GLU A 118 -11.80 1.46 -1.39
CA GLU A 118 -10.43 1.10 -1.80
C GLU A 118 -9.53 0.92 -0.56
N ILE A 119 -9.61 1.86 0.36
CA ILE A 119 -8.86 1.80 1.62
C ILE A 119 -9.29 0.59 2.45
N LYS A 120 -10.60 0.32 2.55
CA LYS A 120 -11.10 -0.86 3.24
C LYS A 120 -10.49 -2.14 2.65
N LYS A 121 -10.52 -2.31 1.32
CA LYS A 121 -9.90 -3.47 0.66
C LYS A 121 -8.42 -3.63 1.02
N LEU A 122 -7.65 -2.52 1.05
CA LEU A 122 -6.22 -2.58 1.42
C LEU A 122 -6.00 -3.06 2.85
N PHE A 123 -6.81 -2.61 3.81
CA PHE A 123 -6.72 -3.07 5.19
C PHE A 123 -7.19 -4.51 5.35
N ASP A 124 -8.28 -4.90 4.68
CA ASP A 124 -8.78 -6.28 4.68
C ASP A 124 -7.69 -7.25 4.15
N MET A 125 -6.96 -6.87 3.09
CA MET A 125 -5.81 -7.63 2.57
C MET A 125 -4.66 -7.78 3.59
N CYS A 126 -4.51 -6.83 4.53
CA CYS A 126 -3.51 -6.91 5.58
C CYS A 126 -3.92 -7.87 6.72
N ASP A 127 -5.23 -7.97 6.99
CA ASP A 127 -5.78 -8.77 8.08
C ASP A 127 -5.92 -10.25 7.70
N GLU A 128 -5.95 -10.58 6.40
CA GLU A 128 -5.99 -11.96 5.93
C GLU A 128 -4.67 -12.68 6.26
N ALA A 129 -4.74 -13.74 7.04
CA ALA A 129 -3.59 -14.60 7.33
C ALA A 129 -3.44 -15.65 6.22
N HIS A 130 -2.39 -15.56 5.41
CA HIS A 130 -2.12 -16.51 4.34
C HIS A 130 -1.18 -17.63 4.81
N LEU A 131 -1.64 -18.88 4.64
CA LEU A 131 -0.85 -20.09 4.84
C LEU A 131 -0.16 -20.44 3.52
N GLU A 132 1.13 -20.11 3.36
CA GLU A 132 1.92 -20.61 2.23
C GLU A 132 2.34 -22.07 2.48
N VAL A 133 1.79 -23.00 1.72
CA VAL A 133 2.29 -24.37 1.63
C VAL A 133 3.23 -24.42 0.44
N LYS A 134 4.53 -24.62 0.68
CA LYS A 134 5.51 -24.80 -0.41
C LYS A 134 5.36 -26.16 -1.05
N GLN A 135 4.87 -26.21 -2.28
CA GLN A 135 5.02 -27.35 -3.17
C GLN A 135 5.88 -26.96 -4.39
N ASN A 136 6.87 -27.81 -4.73
CA ASN A 136 7.69 -27.65 -5.92
C ASN A 136 6.93 -28.16 -7.15
N VAL A 137 6.35 -27.24 -7.93
CA VAL A 137 5.68 -27.56 -9.18
C VAL A 137 6.19 -26.62 -10.28
N GLY A 138 6.58 -27.13 -11.43
CA GLY A 138 7.03 -26.33 -12.57
C GLY A 138 5.94 -25.38 -13.07
N PHE A 139 6.35 -24.26 -13.62
CA PHE A 139 5.43 -23.24 -14.18
C PHE A 139 5.25 -23.46 -15.68
N ASP A 140 3.99 -23.36 -16.13
CA ASP A 140 3.63 -23.34 -17.56
C ASP A 140 3.46 -21.91 -18.09
N TYR A 141 4.00 -20.93 -17.36
CA TYR A 141 3.91 -19.51 -17.68
C TYR A 141 5.24 -19.00 -18.21
N VAL A 142 5.19 -17.96 -19.03
CA VAL A 142 6.37 -17.26 -19.58
C VAL A 142 6.31 -15.77 -19.20
N GLU A 143 7.46 -15.11 -19.28
CA GLU A 143 7.54 -13.66 -19.08
C GLU A 143 6.65 -12.93 -20.09
N GLY A 144 5.89 -11.96 -19.62
CA GLY A 144 4.89 -11.23 -20.40
C GLY A 144 3.48 -11.85 -20.38
N ASP A 145 3.29 -13.04 -19.78
CA ASP A 145 1.94 -13.60 -19.61
C ASP A 145 1.11 -12.76 -18.64
N ILE A 146 -0.18 -12.59 -18.96
CA ILE A 146 -1.17 -11.98 -18.05
C ILE A 146 -1.89 -13.11 -17.32
N LEU A 147 -1.84 -13.06 -15.99
CA LEU A 147 -2.42 -14.05 -15.10
C LEU A 147 -3.48 -13.41 -14.20
N ASP A 148 -4.57 -14.14 -13.95
CA ASP A 148 -5.54 -13.79 -12.93
C ASP A 148 -5.04 -14.24 -11.55
N VAL A 149 -5.00 -13.35 -10.58
CA VAL A 149 -4.69 -13.70 -9.19
C VAL A 149 -5.95 -14.25 -8.53
N VAL A 150 -5.95 -15.55 -8.26
CA VAL A 150 -7.13 -16.26 -7.73
C VAL A 150 -7.15 -16.39 -6.21
N SER A 151 -6.00 -16.18 -5.56
CA SER A 151 -5.92 -16.24 -4.10
C SER A 151 -4.84 -15.29 -3.56
N GLY A 152 -4.93 -14.99 -2.26
CA GLY A 152 -4.00 -14.07 -1.61
C GLY A 152 -4.48 -12.62 -1.62
N PRO A 153 -3.61 -11.70 -1.17
CA PRO A 153 -4.00 -10.30 -0.94
C PRO A 153 -4.37 -9.53 -2.22
N PHE A 154 -4.00 -10.06 -3.38
CA PHE A 154 -4.29 -9.45 -4.68
C PHE A 154 -5.34 -10.23 -5.48
N ALA A 155 -6.09 -11.13 -4.83
CA ALA A 155 -7.14 -11.92 -5.49
C ALA A 155 -8.14 -11.04 -6.25
N GLY A 156 -8.46 -11.43 -7.49
CA GLY A 156 -9.33 -10.65 -8.38
C GLY A 156 -8.63 -9.54 -9.15
N GLN A 157 -7.31 -9.43 -9.07
CA GLN A 157 -6.50 -8.54 -9.89
C GLN A 157 -5.80 -9.33 -11.00
N GLU A 158 -5.46 -8.65 -12.10
CA GLU A 158 -4.59 -9.19 -13.13
C GLU A 158 -3.13 -8.82 -12.85
N CYS A 159 -2.20 -9.74 -13.09
CA CYS A 159 -0.76 -9.46 -13.01
C CYS A 159 -0.06 -9.89 -14.29
N GLU A 160 0.90 -9.09 -14.74
CA GLU A 160 1.82 -9.43 -15.82
C GLU A 160 3.09 -10.07 -15.24
N VAL A 161 3.51 -11.20 -15.81
CA VAL A 161 4.71 -11.92 -15.36
C VAL A 161 5.97 -11.17 -15.79
N ILE A 162 6.78 -10.73 -14.84
CA ILE A 162 8.09 -10.13 -15.09
C ILE A 162 9.18 -11.18 -15.16
N SER A 163 9.20 -12.14 -14.21
CA SER A 163 10.18 -13.20 -14.17
C SER A 163 9.70 -14.38 -13.32
N ILE A 164 10.30 -15.55 -13.55
CA ILE A 164 10.00 -16.78 -12.81
C ILE A 164 11.30 -17.28 -12.17
N GLN A 165 11.30 -17.40 -10.84
CA GLN A 165 12.46 -17.86 -10.08
C GLN A 165 12.09 -19.04 -9.16
N GLY A 166 12.47 -20.25 -9.56
CA GLY A 166 12.18 -21.48 -8.82
C GLY A 166 10.67 -21.72 -8.70
N ASN A 167 10.10 -21.54 -7.51
CA ASN A 167 8.66 -21.71 -7.22
C ASN A 167 7.91 -20.39 -7.07
N LYS A 168 8.49 -19.28 -7.55
CA LYS A 168 7.92 -17.94 -7.42
C LYS A 168 7.80 -17.28 -8.77
N ILE A 169 6.71 -16.57 -8.95
CA ILE A 169 6.46 -15.67 -10.07
C ILE A 169 6.59 -14.24 -9.53
N LEU A 170 7.50 -13.48 -10.11
CA LEU A 170 7.51 -12.04 -9.93
C LEU A 170 6.59 -11.43 -10.99
N GLY A 171 5.49 -10.83 -10.57
CA GLY A 171 4.54 -10.16 -11.44
C GLY A 171 4.42 -8.68 -11.10
N GLN A 172 3.83 -7.92 -12.00
CA GLN A 172 3.43 -6.54 -11.78
C GLN A 172 1.92 -6.39 -11.88
N LEU A 173 1.36 -5.58 -10.97
CA LEU A 173 -0.07 -5.26 -10.95
C LEU A 173 -0.24 -3.76 -11.13
N ASP A 174 -1.29 -3.35 -11.84
CA ASP A 174 -1.75 -1.96 -11.80
C ASP A 174 -2.71 -1.78 -10.62
N MET A 175 -2.25 -1.03 -9.63
CA MET A 175 -3.09 -0.66 -8.49
C MET A 175 -3.16 0.86 -8.39
N PHE A 176 -4.36 1.40 -8.52
CA PHE A 176 -4.62 2.85 -8.44
C PHE A 176 -3.82 3.67 -9.46
N GLY A 177 -3.66 3.13 -10.69
CA GLY A 177 -2.90 3.77 -11.76
C GLY A 177 -1.38 3.71 -11.57
N ARG A 178 -0.90 2.76 -10.75
CA ARG A 178 0.52 2.53 -10.53
C ARG A 178 0.88 1.06 -10.61
N ILE A 179 2.03 0.80 -11.23
CA ILE A 179 2.56 -0.54 -11.36
C ILE A 179 3.30 -0.93 -10.07
N ILE A 180 2.86 -2.01 -9.44
CA ILE A 180 3.43 -2.54 -8.19
C ILE A 180 3.95 -3.95 -8.45
N PRO A 181 5.25 -4.22 -8.20
CA PRO A 181 5.77 -5.58 -8.27
C PRO A 181 5.29 -6.40 -7.07
N ALA A 182 4.87 -7.64 -7.32
CA ALA A 182 4.47 -8.60 -6.29
C ALA A 182 4.96 -10.01 -6.62
N GLU A 183 5.21 -10.81 -5.58
CA GLU A 183 5.59 -12.21 -5.72
C GLU A 183 4.38 -13.11 -5.52
N PHE A 184 4.19 -14.07 -6.41
CA PHE A 184 3.13 -15.06 -6.39
C PHE A 184 3.69 -16.48 -6.39
N THR A 185 2.88 -17.43 -5.91
CA THR A 185 3.08 -18.87 -6.13
C THR A 185 2.15 -19.37 -7.23
N LYS A 186 2.40 -20.57 -7.76
CA LYS A 186 1.58 -21.18 -8.83
C LYS A 186 0.10 -21.30 -8.43
N GLU A 187 -0.17 -21.58 -7.16
CA GLU A 187 -1.53 -21.74 -6.65
C GLU A 187 -2.30 -20.42 -6.54
N GLN A 188 -1.59 -19.30 -6.60
CA GLN A 188 -2.20 -17.97 -6.44
C GLN A 188 -2.61 -17.33 -7.76
N VAL A 189 -2.15 -17.90 -8.88
CA VAL A 189 -2.37 -17.31 -10.21
C VAL A 189 -2.85 -18.35 -11.20
N TYR A 190 -3.63 -17.93 -12.19
CA TYR A 190 -4.17 -18.76 -13.25
C TYR A 190 -4.04 -18.03 -14.59
N LYS A 191 -3.65 -18.75 -15.62
CA LYS A 191 -3.62 -18.22 -16.99
C LYS A 191 -5.01 -18.36 -17.61
N LYS A 192 -5.53 -17.29 -18.14
CA LYS A 192 -6.77 -17.30 -18.93
C LYS A 192 -6.65 -18.16 -20.16
#